data_c1de7cd3036633ab6632b9626fb5980e
#
_entry.id   c1de7cd3036633ab6632b9626fb5980e
#
_cell.length_a   1.000
_cell.length_b   1.000
_cell.length_c   1.000
_cell.angle_alpha   90.00
_cell.angle_beta   90.00
_cell.angle_gamma   90.00
#
_symmetry.space_group_name_H-M   'P 1'
#
loop_
_entity.id
_entity.type
_entity.pdbx_description
1 polymer ?
#
loop_
_entity_poly.entity_id
_entity_poly.type
_entity_poly.pdbx_seq_one_letter_code
_entity_poly.pdbx_strand_id
1 'polypeptide(L)'
;FVNLSERVIAVKEIGESVAYREYELLRNLVRLGAPCVTPTAVITERADLSGNALNSVLVTEHLSYSLPYRALFSQYMRPETATRLIDALAVLLVRLHLLGFYWGDVSLSNTLFRRDAGAFAAYLVDAETGELHTEGLTQGKRLYDIDIARTNIIGELMDLQAGALLEPSVDTVEVGDRIVTRYTDLWEVLTGAETFDMGERWRVRQRIERLNK
;
A
#
# COMPACT_ATOMS: atom_id res chain seq x y z
N PHE A 1 -12.02 10.53 11.20
CA PHE A 1 -11.80 9.54 12.28
C PHE A 1 -12.81 9.78 13.40
N VAL A 2 -13.28 8.70 14.03
CA VAL A 2 -14.19 8.74 15.17
C VAL A 2 -13.49 8.05 16.35
N ASN A 3 -13.42 8.75 17.48
CA ASN A 3 -12.88 8.20 18.71
C ASN A 3 -14.03 7.59 19.52
N LEU A 4 -14.03 6.29 19.67
CA LEU A 4 -14.88 5.53 20.57
C LEU A 4 -14.09 5.28 21.85
N SER A 5 -14.73 5.13 22.99
CA SER A 5 -14.12 5.13 24.34
C SER A 5 -12.84 4.28 24.45
N GLU A 6 -12.69 3.22 23.67
CA GLU A 6 -11.53 2.30 23.76
C GLU A 6 -10.80 2.12 22.42
N ARG A 7 -11.31 2.68 21.32
CA ARG A 7 -10.71 2.51 19.99
C ARG A 7 -11.05 3.68 19.06
N VAL A 8 -10.15 3.90 18.10
CA VAL A 8 -10.36 4.84 17.00
C VAL A 8 -10.77 4.05 15.76
N ILE A 9 -11.77 4.54 15.05
CA ILE A 9 -12.18 4.02 13.75
C ILE A 9 -12.00 5.08 12.67
N ALA A 10 -11.73 4.61 11.44
CA ALA A 10 -11.78 5.43 10.25
C ALA A 10 -13.14 5.22 9.57
N VAL A 11 -13.67 6.30 9.00
CA VAL A 11 -15.00 6.35 8.39
C VAL A 11 -14.84 6.96 7.01
N LYS A 12 -15.23 6.22 5.95
CA LYS A 12 -15.19 6.65 4.55
C LYS A 12 -16.61 6.66 4.01
N GLU A 13 -17.13 7.84 3.63
CA GLU A 13 -18.44 7.97 3.01
C GLU A 13 -18.35 7.77 1.51
N ILE A 14 -19.02 6.72 1.00
CA ILE A 14 -18.98 6.29 -0.40
C ILE A 14 -20.31 5.64 -0.81
N GLY A 15 -20.50 5.43 -2.12
CA GLY A 15 -21.70 4.73 -2.62
C GLY A 15 -21.81 3.30 -2.08
N GLU A 16 -23.03 2.84 -1.85
CA GLU A 16 -23.33 1.57 -1.15
C GLU A 16 -22.66 0.36 -1.81
N SER A 17 -22.77 0.23 -3.14
CA SER A 17 -22.17 -0.88 -3.88
C SER A 17 -20.64 -0.90 -3.77
N VAL A 18 -20.02 0.28 -3.75
CA VAL A 18 -18.56 0.44 -3.59
C VAL A 18 -18.16 0.07 -2.16
N ALA A 19 -18.92 0.54 -1.15
CA ALA A 19 -18.67 0.24 0.25
C ALA A 19 -18.66 -1.28 0.53
N TYR A 20 -19.65 -2.01 0.01
CA TYR A 20 -19.70 -3.47 0.16
C TYR A 20 -18.56 -4.16 -0.59
N ARG A 21 -18.25 -3.74 -1.81
CA ARG A 21 -17.16 -4.31 -2.60
C ARG A 21 -15.80 -4.11 -1.90
N GLU A 22 -15.52 -2.90 -1.44
CA GLU A 22 -14.27 -2.58 -0.74
C GLU A 22 -14.20 -3.33 0.60
N TYR A 23 -15.29 -3.43 1.34
CA TYR A 23 -15.37 -4.23 2.57
C TYR A 23 -14.98 -5.69 2.33
N GLU A 24 -15.56 -6.33 1.31
CA GLU A 24 -15.25 -7.74 1.02
C GLU A 24 -13.81 -7.93 0.50
N LEU A 25 -13.28 -6.98 -0.29
CA LEU A 25 -11.88 -7.02 -0.73
C LEU A 25 -10.92 -6.92 0.45
N LEU A 26 -11.10 -5.93 1.31
CA LEU A 26 -10.27 -5.74 2.51
C LEU A 26 -10.36 -6.96 3.44
N ARG A 27 -11.56 -7.50 3.65
CA ARG A 27 -11.79 -8.71 4.46
C ARG A 27 -11.03 -9.92 3.90
N ASN A 28 -11.04 -10.11 2.58
CA ASN A 28 -10.30 -11.19 1.94
C ASN A 28 -8.78 -10.95 2.03
N LEU A 29 -8.30 -9.72 1.85
CA LEU A 29 -6.90 -9.36 2.02
C LEU A 29 -6.40 -9.62 3.45
N VAL A 30 -7.19 -9.26 4.47
CA VAL A 30 -6.87 -9.57 5.87
C VAL A 30 -6.75 -11.09 6.09
N ARG A 31 -7.67 -11.89 5.53
CA ARG A 31 -7.62 -13.37 5.63
C ARG A 31 -6.38 -13.96 4.96
N LEU A 32 -5.91 -13.33 3.89
CA LEU A 32 -4.68 -13.72 3.19
C LEU A 32 -3.40 -13.21 3.86
N GLY A 33 -3.51 -12.44 4.95
CA GLY A 33 -2.37 -11.87 5.67
C GLY A 33 -1.72 -10.68 4.95
N ALA A 34 -2.45 -10.00 4.08
CA ALA A 34 -1.97 -8.79 3.43
C ALA A 34 -1.85 -7.63 4.43
N PRO A 35 -0.84 -6.74 4.28
CA PRO A 35 -0.75 -5.53 5.08
C PRO A 35 -1.80 -4.50 4.62
N CYS A 36 -2.96 -4.50 5.22
CA CYS A 36 -4.05 -3.57 4.93
C CYS A 36 -4.79 -3.20 6.22
N VAL A 37 -5.66 -2.18 6.14
CA VAL A 37 -6.58 -1.84 7.23
C VAL A 37 -7.64 -2.92 7.40
N THR A 38 -8.11 -3.11 8.62
CA THR A 38 -9.14 -4.11 8.95
C THR A 38 -10.53 -3.51 8.76
N PRO A 39 -11.38 -4.04 7.86
CA PRO A 39 -12.74 -3.59 7.72
C PRO A 39 -13.60 -4.08 8.89
N THR A 40 -14.46 -3.19 9.42
CA THR A 40 -15.31 -3.47 10.58
C THR A 40 -16.78 -3.61 10.18
N ALA A 41 -17.29 -2.67 9.38
CA ALA A 41 -18.69 -2.63 9.00
C ALA A 41 -18.94 -1.77 7.74
N VAL A 42 -20.09 -2.01 7.11
CA VAL A 42 -20.73 -1.07 6.18
C VAL A 42 -22.02 -0.59 6.84
N ILE A 43 -22.23 0.74 6.87
CA ILE A 43 -23.44 1.37 7.42
C ILE A 43 -24.22 1.96 6.25
N THR A 44 -25.44 1.50 6.07
CA THR A 44 -26.37 1.91 5.00
C THR A 44 -27.61 2.59 5.57
N GLU A 45 -28.52 3.00 4.72
CA GLU A 45 -29.82 3.61 5.10
C GLU A 45 -29.67 4.80 6.04
N ARG A 46 -28.64 5.62 5.83
CA ARG A 46 -28.34 6.82 6.62
C ARG A 46 -29.17 8.01 6.13
N ALA A 47 -29.57 8.85 7.07
CA ALA A 47 -30.23 10.12 6.77
C ALA A 47 -29.63 11.23 7.64
N ASP A 48 -29.67 12.47 7.13
CA ASP A 48 -29.37 13.66 7.93
C ASP A 48 -30.55 14.00 8.90
N LEU A 49 -30.37 15.02 9.72
CA LEU A 49 -31.39 15.46 10.68
C LEU A 49 -32.66 15.96 10.00
N SER A 50 -32.63 16.29 8.71
CA SER A 50 -33.76 16.73 7.91
C SER A 50 -34.45 15.57 7.17
N GLY A 51 -33.93 14.33 7.30
CA GLY A 51 -34.46 13.13 6.64
C GLY A 51 -33.96 12.93 5.22
N ASN A 52 -32.98 13.71 4.73
CA ASN A 52 -32.36 13.48 3.41
C ASN A 52 -31.44 12.26 3.47
N ALA A 53 -31.49 11.42 2.44
CA ALA A 53 -30.62 10.27 2.34
C ALA A 53 -29.13 10.67 2.23
N LEU A 54 -28.28 9.99 2.99
CA LEU A 54 -26.83 10.10 2.95
C LEU A 54 -26.22 8.85 2.32
N ASN A 55 -25.01 8.99 1.75
CA ASN A 55 -24.27 7.86 1.24
C ASN A 55 -23.95 6.84 2.35
N SER A 56 -23.67 5.62 1.94
CA SER A 56 -23.22 4.57 2.85
C SER A 56 -21.82 4.90 3.39
N VAL A 57 -21.45 4.22 4.46
CA VAL A 57 -20.15 4.43 5.12
C VAL A 57 -19.44 3.09 5.28
N LEU A 58 -18.22 3.02 4.78
CA LEU A 58 -17.27 1.98 5.14
C LEU A 58 -16.55 2.36 6.43
N VAL A 59 -16.54 1.46 7.40
CA VAL A 59 -15.86 1.60 8.69
C VAL A 59 -14.68 0.64 8.73
N THR A 60 -13.49 1.16 9.04
CA THR A 60 -12.27 0.37 9.24
C THR A 60 -11.63 0.69 10.59
N GLU A 61 -10.86 -0.23 11.12
CA GLU A 61 -10.04 0.02 12.30
C GLU A 61 -8.93 1.03 11.95
N HIS A 62 -8.70 1.99 12.85
CA HIS A 62 -7.56 2.88 12.73
C HIS A 62 -6.26 2.11 12.94
N LEU A 63 -5.35 2.20 11.98
CA LEU A 63 -4.01 1.62 12.11
C LEU A 63 -3.19 2.46 13.09
N SER A 64 -3.07 1.98 14.34
CA SER A 64 -2.36 2.70 15.40
C SER A 64 -0.89 2.93 15.04
N TYR A 65 -0.37 4.11 15.41
CA TYR A 65 1.03 4.53 15.17
C TYR A 65 1.42 4.61 13.70
N SER A 66 0.44 4.70 12.80
CA SER A 66 0.68 4.97 11.39
C SER A 66 0.66 6.46 11.08
N LEU A 67 1.35 6.83 10.02
CA LEU A 67 1.40 8.20 9.51
C LEU A 67 1.09 8.21 8.01
N PRO A 68 0.30 9.19 7.54
CA PRO A 68 0.10 9.43 6.12
C PRO A 68 1.37 10.04 5.50
N TYR A 69 1.53 9.88 4.17
CA TYR A 69 2.72 10.38 3.47
C TYR A 69 2.97 11.88 3.67
N ARG A 70 1.92 12.72 3.73
CA ARG A 70 2.05 14.17 3.95
C ARG A 70 2.70 14.54 5.28
N ALA A 71 2.61 13.66 6.29
CA ALA A 71 3.30 13.85 7.56
C ALA A 71 4.75 13.37 7.52
N LEU A 72 5.09 12.49 6.60
CA LEU A 72 6.41 11.89 6.46
C LEU A 72 7.28 12.63 5.44
N PHE A 73 6.72 12.95 4.26
CA PHE A 73 7.36 13.78 3.25
C PHE A 73 7.19 15.25 3.63
N SER A 74 8.22 15.84 4.18
CA SER A 74 8.22 17.23 4.67
C SER A 74 9.53 17.92 4.30
N GLN A 75 9.61 19.24 4.47
CA GLN A 75 10.83 20.04 4.21
C GLN A 75 12.06 19.57 5.00
N TYR A 76 11.86 18.88 6.13
CA TYR A 76 12.94 18.37 6.97
C TYR A 76 13.22 16.88 6.78
N MET A 77 12.59 16.25 5.77
CA MET A 77 12.81 14.86 5.49
C MET A 77 14.20 14.60 4.93
N ARG A 78 14.89 13.62 5.52
CA ARG A 78 16.18 13.18 4.98
C ARG A 78 15.96 12.36 3.70
N PRO A 79 16.80 12.50 2.67
CA PRO A 79 16.68 11.72 1.43
C PRO A 79 16.59 10.20 1.66
N GLU A 80 17.35 9.69 2.64
CA GLU A 80 17.32 8.26 2.99
C GLU A 80 15.96 7.81 3.56
N THR A 81 15.19 8.75 4.14
CA THR A 81 13.84 8.45 4.63
C THR A 81 12.87 8.27 3.48
N ALA A 82 12.92 9.14 2.46
CA ALA A 82 12.13 8.98 1.24
C ALA A 82 12.39 7.63 0.59
N THR A 83 13.66 7.30 0.41
CA THR A 83 14.11 6.01 -0.11
C THR A 83 13.49 4.83 0.65
N ARG A 84 13.54 4.84 1.97
CA ARG A 84 12.99 3.77 2.81
C ARG A 84 11.47 3.68 2.75
N LEU A 85 10.77 4.79 2.57
CA LEU A 85 9.31 4.79 2.41
C LEU A 85 8.91 4.16 1.07
N ILE A 86 9.61 4.50 -0.02
CA ILE A 86 9.38 3.88 -1.32
C ILE A 86 9.74 2.39 -1.31
N ASP A 87 10.83 2.01 -0.64
CA ASP A 87 11.17 0.59 -0.46
C ASP A 87 10.07 -0.17 0.29
N ALA A 88 9.48 0.42 1.33
CA ALA A 88 8.37 -0.18 2.06
C ALA A 88 7.12 -0.35 1.19
N LEU A 89 6.82 0.65 0.32
CA LEU A 89 5.73 0.54 -0.63
C LEU A 89 5.99 -0.53 -1.69
N ALA A 90 7.23 -0.66 -2.18
CA ALA A 90 7.61 -1.73 -3.11
C ALA A 90 7.40 -3.12 -2.48
N VAL A 91 7.75 -3.29 -1.20
CA VAL A 91 7.50 -4.53 -0.45
C VAL A 91 6.00 -4.80 -0.35
N LEU A 92 5.17 -3.79 -0.04
CA LEU A 92 3.72 -3.93 -0.01
C LEU A 92 3.19 -4.41 -1.37
N LEU A 93 3.58 -3.75 -2.48
CA LEU A 93 3.14 -4.13 -3.83
C LEU A 93 3.53 -5.57 -4.20
N VAL A 94 4.76 -5.97 -3.92
CA VAL A 94 5.19 -7.35 -4.17
C VAL A 94 4.31 -8.33 -3.38
N ARG A 95 4.03 -8.06 -2.11
CA ARG A 95 3.17 -8.93 -1.28
C ARG A 95 1.74 -9.01 -1.83
N LEU A 96 1.15 -7.88 -2.22
CA LEU A 96 -0.19 -7.84 -2.81
C LEU A 96 -0.25 -8.61 -4.13
N HIS A 97 0.74 -8.41 -5.02
CA HIS A 97 0.81 -9.11 -6.31
C HIS A 97 1.04 -10.62 -6.17
N LEU A 98 1.83 -11.05 -5.17
CA LEU A 98 2.00 -12.49 -4.86
C LEU A 98 0.69 -13.13 -4.36
N LEU A 99 -0.17 -12.37 -3.70
CA LEU A 99 -1.51 -12.80 -3.29
C LEU A 99 -2.55 -12.74 -4.43
N GLY A 100 -2.16 -12.27 -5.61
CA GLY A 100 -3.06 -12.11 -6.76
C GLY A 100 -3.90 -10.83 -6.71
N PHE A 101 -3.56 -9.86 -5.86
CA PHE A 101 -4.30 -8.61 -5.76
C PHE A 101 -3.70 -7.55 -6.69
N TYR A 102 -4.50 -7.10 -7.66
CA TYR A 102 -4.27 -5.92 -8.48
C TYR A 102 -4.89 -4.72 -7.77
N TRP A 103 -4.12 -3.65 -7.53
CA TRP A 103 -4.63 -2.51 -6.76
C TRP A 103 -5.36 -1.49 -7.63
N GLY A 104 -4.79 -1.14 -8.78
CA GLY A 104 -5.40 -0.24 -9.76
C GLY A 104 -5.31 1.25 -9.43
N ASP A 105 -4.97 1.63 -8.20
CA ASP A 105 -4.77 3.02 -7.76
C ASP A 105 -3.69 3.13 -6.68
N VAL A 106 -2.52 2.58 -7.00
CA VAL A 106 -1.37 2.64 -6.11
C VAL A 106 -0.88 4.07 -5.96
N SER A 107 -0.89 4.60 -4.74
CA SER A 107 -0.44 5.97 -4.45
C SER A 107 0.05 6.09 -3.01
N LEU A 108 0.77 7.16 -2.70
CA LEU A 108 1.17 7.47 -1.33
C LEU A 108 -0.05 7.86 -0.47
N SER A 109 -1.08 8.49 -1.06
CA SER A 109 -2.31 8.87 -0.36
C SER A 109 -3.16 7.66 0.04
N ASN A 110 -3.10 6.57 -0.72
CA ASN A 110 -3.78 5.32 -0.43
C ASN A 110 -2.94 4.36 0.43
N THR A 111 -1.84 4.88 1.01
CA THR A 111 -0.91 4.12 1.83
C THR A 111 -0.72 4.78 3.19
N LEU A 112 -0.74 3.99 4.25
CA LEU A 112 -0.24 4.39 5.57
C LEU A 112 1.10 3.72 5.85
N PHE A 113 1.97 4.46 6.53
CA PHE A 113 3.29 3.96 6.93
C PHE A 113 3.38 3.84 8.44
N ARG A 114 3.94 2.74 8.92
CA ARG A 114 4.22 2.51 10.33
C ARG A 114 5.69 2.17 10.50
N ARG A 115 6.28 2.67 11.58
CA ARG A 115 7.64 2.28 11.96
C ARG A 115 7.55 0.99 12.77
N ASP A 116 8.22 -0.06 12.30
CA ASP A 116 8.27 -1.35 12.95
C ASP A 116 9.73 -1.81 13.04
N ALA A 117 10.21 -2.11 14.27
CA ALA A 117 11.57 -2.56 14.55
C ALA A 117 12.70 -1.78 13.84
N GLY A 118 12.51 -0.46 13.65
CA GLY A 118 13.50 0.41 12.99
C GLY A 118 13.38 0.52 11.46
N ALA A 119 12.48 -0.25 10.83
CA ALA A 119 12.13 -0.15 9.43
C ALA A 119 10.74 0.49 9.24
N PHE A 120 10.43 0.90 8.02
CA PHE A 120 9.07 1.28 7.65
C PHE A 120 8.32 0.07 7.08
N ALA A 121 7.06 -0.06 7.45
CA ALA A 121 6.10 -0.95 6.84
C ALA A 121 4.97 -0.12 6.21
N ALA A 122 4.58 -0.46 4.99
CA ALA A 122 3.49 0.18 4.27
C ALA A 122 2.22 -0.69 4.36
N TYR A 123 1.07 -0.04 4.47
CA TYR A 123 -0.24 -0.66 4.60
C TYR A 123 -1.22 -0.06 3.60
N LEU A 124 -1.95 -0.91 2.88
CA LEU A 124 -3.03 -0.51 1.99
C LEU A 124 -4.22 -0.01 2.81
N VAL A 125 -4.75 1.15 2.42
CA VAL A 125 -5.90 1.80 3.07
C VAL A 125 -7.13 1.75 2.21
N ASP A 126 -6.99 1.97 0.91
CA ASP A 126 -8.07 2.07 -0.07
C ASP A 126 -7.96 0.94 -1.10
N ALA A 127 -8.99 0.11 -1.17
CA ALA A 127 -9.06 -1.03 -2.08
C ALA A 127 -10.20 -0.92 -3.10
N GLU A 128 -10.86 0.25 -3.23
CA GLU A 128 -12.09 0.38 -4.02
C GLU A 128 -11.90 0.07 -5.52
N THR A 129 -10.71 0.32 -6.07
CA THR A 129 -10.36 0.00 -7.47
C THR A 129 -9.78 -1.40 -7.64
N GLY A 130 -9.50 -2.09 -6.53
CA GLY A 130 -8.77 -3.35 -6.53
C GLY A 130 -9.55 -4.54 -7.08
N GLU A 131 -8.79 -5.56 -7.50
CA GLU A 131 -9.31 -6.86 -7.96
C GLU A 131 -8.47 -7.99 -7.38
N LEU A 132 -9.12 -9.02 -6.85
CA LEU A 132 -8.44 -10.23 -6.36
C LEU A 132 -8.58 -11.36 -7.39
N HIS A 133 -7.46 -11.85 -7.89
CA HIS A 133 -7.36 -12.90 -8.89
C HIS A 133 -6.85 -14.20 -8.27
N THR A 134 -7.68 -15.22 -8.21
CA THR A 134 -7.34 -16.54 -7.62
C THR A 134 -6.25 -17.28 -8.38
N GLU A 135 -6.14 -17.04 -9.69
CA GLU A 135 -5.11 -17.64 -10.57
C GLU A 135 -3.79 -16.83 -10.56
N GLY A 136 -3.69 -15.80 -9.71
CA GLY A 136 -2.57 -14.87 -9.68
C GLY A 136 -2.63 -13.78 -10.77
N LEU A 137 -1.69 -12.85 -10.72
CA LEU A 137 -1.64 -11.74 -11.68
C LEU A 137 -0.75 -12.07 -12.88
N THR A 138 -1.20 -11.69 -14.07
CA THR A 138 -0.35 -11.67 -15.25
C THR A 138 0.77 -10.63 -15.12
N GLN A 139 1.88 -10.83 -15.82
CA GLN A 139 2.96 -9.84 -15.86
C GLN A 139 2.46 -8.46 -16.31
N GLY A 140 1.57 -8.41 -17.32
CA GLY A 140 1.01 -7.15 -17.82
C GLY A 140 0.24 -6.37 -16.75
N LYS A 141 -0.63 -7.04 -15.97
CA LYS A 141 -1.35 -6.39 -14.86
C LYS A 141 -0.39 -5.86 -13.78
N ARG A 142 0.63 -6.62 -13.41
CA ARG A 142 1.62 -6.19 -12.43
C ARG A 142 2.43 -4.97 -12.90
N LEU A 143 2.90 -4.99 -14.15
CA LEU A 143 3.66 -3.87 -14.71
C LEU A 143 2.80 -2.62 -14.84
N TYR A 144 1.52 -2.77 -15.17
CA TYR A 144 0.58 -1.64 -15.25
C TYR A 144 0.33 -1.01 -13.87
N ASP A 145 0.18 -1.83 -12.82
CA ASP A 145 0.02 -1.35 -11.43
C ASP A 145 1.27 -0.58 -10.94
N ILE A 146 2.46 -1.03 -11.35
CA ILE A 146 3.72 -0.34 -11.04
C ILE A 146 3.83 0.99 -11.80
N ASP A 147 3.38 1.06 -13.06
CA ASP A 147 3.38 2.29 -13.84
C ASP A 147 2.41 3.32 -13.24
N ILE A 148 1.25 2.88 -12.77
CA ILE A 148 0.33 3.70 -11.97
C ILE A 148 1.03 4.22 -10.71
N ALA A 149 1.68 3.33 -9.95
CA ALA A 149 2.42 3.69 -8.74
C ALA A 149 3.47 4.77 -9.01
N ARG A 150 4.30 4.57 -10.04
CA ARG A 150 5.32 5.53 -10.45
C ARG A 150 4.71 6.91 -10.76
N THR A 151 3.67 6.92 -11.58
CA THR A 151 3.02 8.16 -12.03
C THR A 151 2.39 8.91 -10.87
N ASN A 152 1.64 8.21 -10.00
CA ASN A 152 0.98 8.81 -8.85
C ASN A 152 1.98 9.34 -7.83
N ILE A 153 3.06 8.59 -7.52
CA ILE A 153 4.12 9.03 -6.61
C ILE A 153 4.76 10.33 -7.10
N ILE A 154 5.13 10.40 -8.39
CA ILE A 154 5.72 11.60 -8.97
C ILE A 154 4.76 12.79 -8.84
N GLY A 155 3.48 12.61 -9.20
CA GLY A 155 2.46 13.66 -9.12
C GLY A 155 2.25 14.16 -7.70
N GLU A 156 2.07 13.23 -6.74
CA GLU A 156 1.88 13.58 -5.33
C GLU A 156 3.08 14.31 -4.70
N LEU A 157 4.30 13.93 -5.07
CA LEU A 157 5.51 14.63 -4.61
C LEU A 157 5.67 16.01 -5.26
N MET A 158 5.31 16.15 -6.55
CA MET A 158 5.27 17.46 -7.22
C MET A 158 4.22 18.38 -6.58
N ASP A 159 3.06 17.85 -6.18
CA ASP A 159 2.05 18.62 -5.45
C ASP A 159 2.58 19.11 -4.09
N LEU A 160 3.34 18.29 -3.36
CA LEU A 160 3.99 18.69 -2.12
C LEU A 160 5.04 19.79 -2.36
N GLN A 161 5.83 19.73 -3.45
CA GLN A 161 6.78 20.77 -3.81
C GLN A 161 6.06 22.07 -4.18
N ALA A 162 5.01 22.00 -5.00
CA ALA A 162 4.21 23.17 -5.37
C ALA A 162 3.56 23.84 -4.14
N GLY A 163 3.18 23.04 -3.13
CA GLY A 163 2.67 23.52 -1.84
C GLY A 163 3.75 23.98 -0.85
N ALA A 164 5.03 24.00 -1.23
CA ALA A 164 6.18 24.30 -0.35
C ALA A 164 6.26 23.39 0.89
N LEU A 165 5.77 22.16 0.78
CA LEU A 165 5.80 21.13 1.84
C LEU A 165 6.96 20.15 1.65
N LEU A 166 7.60 20.14 0.49
CA LEU A 166 8.76 19.30 0.18
C LEU A 166 9.87 20.18 -0.39
N GLU A 167 11.12 19.89 -0.02
CA GLU A 167 12.31 20.57 -0.54
C GLU A 167 12.34 20.55 -2.08
N PRO A 168 12.57 21.71 -2.74
CA PRO A 168 12.67 21.77 -4.20
C PRO A 168 13.82 20.96 -4.80
N SER A 169 14.85 20.66 -3.99
CA SER A 169 16.02 19.86 -4.40
C SER A 169 15.75 18.37 -4.50
N VAL A 170 14.61 17.89 -4.00
CA VAL A 170 14.22 16.47 -4.13
C VAL A 170 13.83 16.19 -5.57
N ASP A 171 14.54 15.27 -6.23
CA ASP A 171 14.17 14.79 -7.55
C ASP A 171 12.98 13.82 -7.44
N THR A 172 11.78 14.34 -7.71
CA THR A 172 10.53 13.58 -7.61
C THR A 172 10.44 12.45 -8.63
N VAL A 173 11.10 12.62 -9.79
CA VAL A 173 11.16 11.59 -10.84
C VAL A 173 12.06 10.45 -10.40
N GLU A 174 13.26 10.74 -9.85
CA GLU A 174 14.15 9.73 -9.31
C GLU A 174 13.47 8.92 -8.19
N VAL A 175 12.75 9.62 -7.28
CA VAL A 175 11.98 8.96 -6.22
C VAL A 175 10.89 8.05 -6.80
N GLY A 176 10.17 8.50 -7.84
CA GLY A 176 9.16 7.68 -8.52
C GLY A 176 9.76 6.49 -9.27
N ASP A 177 10.89 6.67 -9.95
CA ASP A 177 11.59 5.58 -10.68
C ASP A 177 12.10 4.48 -9.74
N ARG A 178 12.40 4.84 -8.51
CA ARG A 178 12.83 3.88 -7.48
C ARG A 178 11.79 2.80 -7.20
N ILE A 179 10.48 3.10 -7.28
CA ILE A 179 9.45 2.06 -7.03
C ILE A 179 9.57 0.94 -8.06
N VAL A 180 9.82 1.28 -9.33
CA VAL A 180 9.96 0.32 -10.43
C VAL A 180 11.19 -0.56 -10.21
N THR A 181 12.33 0.07 -9.95
CA THR A 181 13.60 -0.64 -9.72
C THR A 181 13.48 -1.57 -8.51
N ARG A 182 13.02 -1.03 -7.38
CA ARG A 182 12.94 -1.80 -6.14
C ARG A 182 11.94 -2.95 -6.20
N TYR A 183 10.78 -2.72 -6.84
CA TYR A 183 9.81 -3.77 -7.07
C TYR A 183 10.39 -4.90 -7.93
N THR A 184 11.06 -4.55 -9.04
CA THR A 184 11.63 -5.53 -9.97
C THR A 184 12.68 -6.39 -9.28
N ASP A 185 13.63 -5.77 -8.55
CA ASP A 185 14.65 -6.48 -7.79
C ASP A 185 14.03 -7.46 -6.78
N LEU A 186 13.04 -7.01 -6.01
CA LEU A 186 12.36 -7.85 -5.03
C LEU A 186 11.59 -8.99 -5.68
N TRP A 187 10.88 -8.69 -6.78
CA TRP A 187 10.12 -9.70 -7.51
C TRP A 187 11.03 -10.79 -8.06
N GLU A 188 12.15 -10.43 -8.69
CA GLU A 188 13.13 -11.39 -9.20
C GLU A 188 13.75 -12.24 -8.09
N VAL A 189 14.09 -11.63 -6.96
CA VAL A 189 14.63 -12.36 -5.81
C VAL A 189 13.63 -13.37 -5.27
N LEU A 190 12.35 -13.04 -5.19
CA LEU A 190 11.32 -13.89 -4.59
C LEU A 190 10.78 -14.97 -5.54
N THR A 191 10.66 -14.65 -6.84
CA THR A 191 10.02 -15.55 -7.81
C THR A 191 11.01 -16.20 -8.79
N GLY A 192 12.25 -15.71 -8.86
CA GLY A 192 13.28 -16.25 -9.74
C GLY A 192 13.61 -17.71 -9.38
N ALA A 193 13.54 -18.59 -10.35
CA ALA A 193 13.96 -19.99 -10.19
C ALA A 193 15.48 -20.10 -10.31
N GLU A 194 16.13 -20.67 -9.31
CA GLU A 194 17.55 -21.06 -9.37
C GLU A 194 17.65 -22.59 -9.34
N THR A 195 18.44 -23.15 -10.25
CA THR A 195 18.75 -24.58 -10.25
C THR A 195 20.08 -24.80 -9.56
N PHE A 196 20.11 -25.71 -8.61
CA PHE A 196 21.33 -26.08 -7.87
C PHE A 196 21.67 -27.55 -8.09
N ASP A 197 22.94 -27.83 -8.25
CA ASP A 197 23.44 -29.22 -8.22
C ASP A 197 23.38 -29.78 -6.79
N MET A 198 23.17 -31.09 -6.66
CA MET A 198 23.08 -31.79 -5.36
C MET A 198 24.30 -31.53 -4.45
N GLY A 199 25.47 -31.22 -5.05
CA GLY A 199 26.68 -30.84 -4.32
C GLY A 199 26.75 -29.42 -3.81
N GLU A 200 25.87 -28.51 -4.29
CA GLU A 200 25.92 -27.07 -4.00
C GLU A 200 25.05 -26.66 -2.79
N ARG A 201 25.01 -27.46 -1.74
CA ARG A 201 24.20 -27.23 -0.53
C ARG A 201 24.42 -25.83 0.10
N TRP A 202 25.62 -25.28 -0.05
CA TRP A 202 25.94 -23.94 0.45
C TRP A 202 25.17 -22.84 -0.30
N ARG A 203 24.93 -23.00 -1.62
CA ARG A 203 24.15 -22.04 -2.42
C ARG A 203 22.68 -22.06 -2.02
N VAL A 204 22.13 -23.25 -1.75
CA VAL A 204 20.76 -23.39 -1.22
C VAL A 204 20.62 -22.64 0.11
N ARG A 205 21.59 -22.84 1.04
CA ARG A 205 21.60 -22.13 2.32
C ARG A 205 21.67 -20.61 2.12
N GLN A 206 22.56 -20.13 1.26
CA GLN A 206 22.69 -18.71 0.96
C GLN A 206 21.40 -18.12 0.36
N ARG A 207 20.70 -18.88 -0.49
CA ARG A 207 19.39 -18.46 -1.05
C ARG A 207 18.35 -18.33 0.06
N ILE A 208 18.24 -19.31 0.94
CA ILE A 208 17.32 -19.28 2.08
C ILE A 208 17.62 -18.07 3.00
N GLU A 209 18.88 -17.79 3.28
CA GLU A 209 19.28 -16.63 4.09
C GLU A 209 18.91 -15.28 3.43
N ARG A 210 18.98 -15.18 2.10
CA ARG A 210 18.51 -13.96 1.38
C ARG A 210 17.00 -13.79 1.44
N LEU A 211 16.24 -14.88 1.38
CA LEU A 211 14.77 -14.83 1.44
C LEU A 211 14.25 -14.51 2.85
N ASN A 212 15.06 -14.71 3.87
CA ASN A 212 14.72 -14.44 5.27
C ASN A 212 15.14 -13.03 5.76
N LYS A 213 15.81 -12.25 4.93
CA LYS A 213 16.19 -10.84 5.20
C LYS A 213 15.19 -9.87 4.59
#